data_5c93207494a355db1e8263f33d29dc6a
#
_entry.id   5c93207494a355db1e8263f33d29dc6a
#
_cell.length_a   1.000
_cell.length_b   1.000
_cell.length_c   1.000
_cell.angle_alpha   90.00
_cell.angle_beta   90.00
_cell.angle_gamma   90.00
#
_symmetry.space_group_name_H-M   'P 1'
#
loop_
_entity.id
_entity.type
_entity.pdbx_description
1 polymer ?
#
loop_
_entity_poly.entity_id
_entity_poly.type
_entity_poly.pdbx_seq_one_letter_code
_entity_poly.pdbx_strand_id
1 'polypeptide(L)'
;MGRFLKIQKLTNAAELLLIAVGVGVLLTGVYFFAPGLRVAVSKQMSGLTIDGGDLNNVTKGAKLPLPSETVSTEVASKGLIRIAEYAWNGNSGMIVANGGPRTTEGSLMEAAGVNLEIVRQDMVGGLRDMQIKFVEEFASGVAYPKSDKSAFAVSIMGDGVPFYITTTQKSLDEKFGKGKYHVQVLGAYGLSYGEDKVIGPRIWKDNPQSMKGCVISSVIGDGDWVVACNYASANKIAINPDPTTYDANAINFVPSQDDDYINSVKELIKSQKTGYTVPLKEVVDGKLTGKTLDRKIDGATTWTPGDKMAFDALSGFTDVVSTKDFVNQMATSIVVVKEWALQHEKEVIAILKQSYTAANQIKQYDEWAVKASECVAKTYNLETPKYWYDLFKGQKGTKDGLDYNIGGSKVFNYADAMQYFGITDGNNRYKAVYNQVSIYLTDLNPCDFNGTCKDGVVPYEDAVNLYFLKSVTDVDAGVAVKQDYTATKTEVMANGQWNINFATGSNAIQGSDKDLQEIYNLLVQAEQTKLKVVGHTDSQGNPQSNVTLSKGRANSVVEYLTNKGIASSRFQLVDGKGSNEPVADNKTESGRAKNRRVDITLLK
;
A
#
# COMPACT_ATOMS: atom_id res chain seq x y z
N MET A 1 49.90 -14.81 33.08
CA MET A 1 49.84 -14.06 31.81
C MET A 1 48.45 -14.00 31.16
N GLY A 2 47.63 -15.04 31.21
CA GLY A 2 46.31 -15.04 30.52
C GLY A 2 45.20 -14.14 31.11
N ARG A 3 45.25 -13.77 32.39
CA ARG A 3 44.24 -12.88 33.02
C ARG A 3 44.46 -11.40 32.73
N PHE A 4 45.69 -10.95 32.55
CA PHE A 4 46.02 -9.56 32.24
C PHE A 4 45.61 -9.17 30.81
N LEU A 5 45.74 -10.09 29.84
CA LEU A 5 45.31 -9.85 28.44
C LEU A 5 43.80 -9.78 28.26
N LYS A 6 43.02 -10.45 29.15
CA LYS A 6 41.55 -10.34 29.10
C LYS A 6 41.02 -9.02 29.65
N ILE A 7 41.70 -8.44 30.66
CA ILE A 7 41.31 -7.14 31.26
C ILE A 7 41.63 -5.99 30.29
N GLN A 8 42.79 -6.08 29.60
CA GLN A 8 43.19 -5.06 28.63
C GLN A 8 42.31 -5.02 27.36
N LYS A 9 41.80 -6.20 26.92
CA LYS A 9 40.82 -6.25 25.82
C LYS A 9 39.41 -5.72 26.22
N LEU A 10 39.04 -5.90 27.49
CA LEU A 10 37.74 -5.37 28.00
C LEU A 10 37.77 -3.86 28.20
N THR A 11 38.88 -3.28 28.63
CA THR A 11 39.07 -1.83 28.75
C THR A 11 39.10 -1.17 27.38
N ASN A 12 39.76 -1.71 26.40
CA ASN A 12 39.79 -1.14 25.05
C ASN A 12 38.41 -1.20 24.36
N ALA A 13 37.60 -2.23 24.62
CA ALA A 13 36.25 -2.31 24.09
C ALA A 13 35.30 -1.31 24.78
N ALA A 14 35.45 -1.08 26.08
CA ALA A 14 34.69 -0.08 26.83
C ALA A 14 35.09 1.36 26.48
N GLU A 15 36.38 1.62 26.24
CA GLU A 15 36.88 2.91 25.76
C GLU A 15 36.41 3.20 24.34
N LEU A 16 36.43 2.20 23.44
CA LEU A 16 35.88 2.33 22.08
C LEU A 16 34.36 2.58 22.08
N LEU A 17 33.63 1.92 22.98
CA LEU A 17 32.20 2.13 23.16
C LEU A 17 31.89 3.52 23.71
N LEU A 18 32.67 4.00 24.69
CA LEU A 18 32.55 5.35 25.24
C LEU A 18 32.92 6.43 24.23
N ILE A 19 33.92 6.18 23.39
CA ILE A 19 34.29 7.08 22.29
C ILE A 19 33.17 7.09 21.21
N ALA A 20 32.61 5.94 20.85
CA ALA A 20 31.52 5.85 19.90
C ALA A 20 30.24 6.53 20.40
N VAL A 21 29.90 6.35 21.68
CA VAL A 21 28.76 7.05 22.32
C VAL A 21 29.05 8.55 22.47
N GLY A 22 30.28 8.94 22.86
CA GLY A 22 30.69 10.34 22.96
C GLY A 22 30.68 11.07 21.61
N VAL A 23 31.11 10.41 20.53
CA VAL A 23 31.06 10.94 19.16
C VAL A 23 29.61 11.02 18.68
N GLY A 24 28.78 10.03 18.99
CA GLY A 24 27.34 10.07 18.69
C GLY A 24 26.61 11.23 19.36
N VAL A 25 26.87 11.44 20.65
CA VAL A 25 26.29 12.57 21.42
C VAL A 25 26.84 13.91 20.95
N LEU A 26 28.14 14.01 20.61
CA LEU A 26 28.74 15.21 20.04
C LEU A 26 28.21 15.54 18.65
N LEU A 27 28.05 14.53 17.78
CA LEU A 27 27.46 14.72 16.45
C LEU A 27 25.99 15.11 16.53
N THR A 28 25.23 14.54 17.45
CA THR A 28 23.82 14.90 17.69
C THR A 28 23.74 16.33 18.26
N GLY A 29 24.57 16.66 19.26
CA GLY A 29 24.61 18.02 19.83
C GLY A 29 25.02 19.06 18.79
N VAL A 30 26.03 18.79 17.97
CA VAL A 30 26.48 19.71 16.90
C VAL A 30 25.40 19.83 15.81
N TYR A 31 24.69 18.75 15.49
CA TYR A 31 23.58 18.77 14.53
C TYR A 31 22.43 19.68 15.01
N PHE A 32 22.09 19.60 16.31
CA PHE A 32 20.99 20.42 16.87
C PHE A 32 21.37 21.88 17.16
N PHE A 33 22.63 22.17 17.46
CA PHE A 33 23.04 23.51 17.96
C PHE A 33 23.92 24.34 17.01
N ALA A 34 24.29 23.81 15.82
CA ALA A 34 25.13 24.54 14.87
C ALA A 34 24.46 24.68 13.48
N PRO A 35 23.78 25.80 13.20
CA PRO A 35 23.09 26.04 11.93
C PRO A 35 23.96 25.87 10.66
N GLY A 36 25.28 26.23 10.78
CA GLY A 36 26.22 26.10 9.68
C GLY A 36 26.54 24.63 9.28
N LEU A 37 26.44 23.71 10.24
CA LEU A 37 26.66 22.28 9.96
C LEU A 37 25.42 21.62 9.32
N ARG A 38 24.23 22.13 9.62
CA ARG A 38 22.99 21.72 8.94
C ARG A 38 23.09 21.96 7.42
N VAL A 39 23.65 23.09 7.02
CA VAL A 39 23.89 23.41 5.61
C VAL A 39 24.92 22.48 4.96
N ALA A 40 25.95 22.04 5.70
CA ALA A 40 26.95 21.10 5.20
C ALA A 40 26.38 19.67 5.06
N VAL A 41 25.58 19.21 6.01
CA VAL A 41 24.90 17.92 5.95
C VAL A 41 23.84 17.92 4.84
N SER A 42 23.07 18.99 4.68
CA SER A 42 22.12 19.15 3.58
C SER A 42 22.82 19.19 2.22
N LYS A 43 24.01 19.81 2.11
CA LYS A 43 24.83 19.79 0.88
C LYS A 43 25.37 18.38 0.54
N GLN A 44 25.71 17.59 1.54
CA GLN A 44 26.18 16.22 1.33
C GLN A 44 25.01 15.26 0.98
N MET A 45 23.77 15.60 1.42
CA MET A 45 22.55 14.91 1.02
C MET A 45 22.03 15.35 -0.37
N SER A 46 22.37 16.56 -0.83
CA SER A 46 21.91 17.11 -2.13
C SER A 46 22.57 16.47 -3.38
N GLY A 47 23.50 15.55 -3.19
CA GLY A 47 24.10 14.76 -4.29
C GLY A 47 23.30 13.52 -4.71
N LEU A 48 22.17 13.23 -4.04
CA LEU A 48 21.30 12.12 -4.34
C LEU A 48 20.16 12.60 -5.26
N THR A 49 20.26 12.32 -6.54
CA THR A 49 19.17 12.56 -7.50
C THR A 49 17.94 11.76 -7.11
N ILE A 50 16.79 12.44 -7.06
CA ILE A 50 15.49 11.79 -6.91
C ILE A 50 15.23 11.00 -8.19
N ASP A 51 15.19 9.68 -8.12
CA ASP A 51 14.62 8.83 -9.17
C ASP A 51 13.07 8.88 -9.07
N GLY A 52 12.56 10.09 -9.20
CA GLY A 52 11.15 10.35 -9.47
C GLY A 52 11.05 10.53 -10.97
N GLY A 53 10.57 9.51 -11.70
CA GLY A 53 10.56 9.45 -13.15
C GLY A 53 10.38 10.82 -13.81
N ASP A 54 11.29 11.16 -14.72
CA ASP A 54 11.34 12.31 -15.63
C ASP A 54 10.76 13.66 -15.14
N LEU A 55 11.32 14.20 -14.06
CA LEU A 55 11.08 15.60 -13.66
C LEU A 55 11.89 16.61 -14.51
N ASN A 56 12.67 16.16 -15.49
CA ASN A 56 13.60 16.99 -16.27
C ASN A 56 12.92 18.04 -17.17
N ASN A 57 11.60 18.03 -17.31
CA ASN A 57 10.85 18.96 -18.16
C ASN A 57 9.72 19.74 -17.46
N VAL A 58 9.67 19.73 -16.12
CA VAL A 58 8.63 20.47 -15.38
C VAL A 58 9.15 21.88 -15.08
N THR A 59 8.42 22.90 -15.53
CA THR A 59 8.65 24.28 -15.06
C THR A 59 8.47 24.31 -13.55
N LYS A 60 9.57 24.55 -12.80
CA LYS A 60 9.49 24.64 -11.34
C LYS A 60 8.63 25.84 -10.95
N GLY A 61 7.67 25.62 -10.08
CA GLY A 61 6.92 26.67 -9.42
C GLY A 61 7.81 27.54 -8.52
N ALA A 62 7.25 28.58 -7.92
CA ALA A 62 7.99 29.38 -6.94
C ALA A 62 8.31 28.53 -5.70
N LYS A 63 9.59 28.56 -5.26
CA LYS A 63 9.99 27.91 -4.02
C LYS A 63 9.41 28.68 -2.81
N LEU A 64 8.66 27.98 -1.99
CA LEU A 64 8.10 28.53 -0.76
C LEU A 64 9.12 28.49 0.39
N PRO A 65 8.99 29.39 1.41
CA PRO A 65 9.81 29.33 2.61
C PRO A 65 9.52 28.02 3.39
N LEU A 66 10.55 27.51 4.07
CA LEU A 66 10.41 26.34 4.93
C LEU A 66 9.76 26.74 6.26
N PRO A 67 8.94 25.86 6.88
CA PRO A 67 8.37 26.10 8.21
C PRO A 67 9.46 26.13 9.28
N SER A 68 9.23 26.94 10.32
CA SER A 68 10.10 27.00 11.50
C SER A 68 9.90 25.78 12.41
N GLU A 69 10.62 25.73 13.53
CA GLU A 69 10.45 24.70 14.57
C GLU A 69 9.61 25.20 15.76
N THR A 70 9.30 26.50 15.78
CA THR A 70 8.52 27.12 16.84
C THR A 70 7.04 26.89 16.62
N VAL A 71 6.34 26.40 17.64
CA VAL A 71 4.87 26.26 17.56
C VAL A 71 4.23 27.63 17.41
N SER A 72 3.32 27.77 16.46
CA SER A 72 2.62 29.02 16.20
C SER A 72 1.73 29.44 17.35
N THR A 73 1.85 30.72 17.76
CA THR A 73 0.93 31.36 18.69
C THR A 73 -0.24 32.02 17.97
N GLU A 74 -0.12 32.31 16.69
CA GLU A 74 -1.14 33.00 15.89
C GLU A 74 -2.43 32.17 15.74
N VAL A 75 -2.28 30.86 15.52
CA VAL A 75 -3.43 29.95 15.40
C VAL A 75 -3.86 29.32 16.73
N ALA A 76 -3.17 29.58 17.84
CA ALA A 76 -3.46 28.96 19.14
C ALA A 76 -4.87 29.24 19.67
N SER A 77 -5.48 30.37 19.28
CA SER A 77 -6.88 30.72 19.62
C SER A 77 -7.93 30.04 18.73
N LYS A 78 -7.52 29.40 17.64
CA LYS A 78 -8.42 28.65 16.75
C LYS A 78 -8.75 27.30 17.35
N GLY A 79 -9.86 26.71 16.93
CA GLY A 79 -10.22 25.34 17.31
C GLY A 79 -9.14 24.35 16.89
N LEU A 80 -8.73 23.49 17.82
CA LEU A 80 -7.72 22.46 17.55
C LEU A 80 -8.32 21.33 16.72
N ILE A 81 -7.73 21.07 15.57
CA ILE A 81 -8.07 19.93 14.70
C ILE A 81 -7.02 18.85 14.94
N ARG A 82 -7.42 17.63 15.26
CA ARG A 82 -6.50 16.50 15.45
C ARG A 82 -6.70 15.45 14.37
N ILE A 83 -5.58 15.02 13.77
CA ILE A 83 -5.50 13.90 12.83
C ILE A 83 -4.59 12.84 13.45
N ALA A 84 -5.05 11.59 13.47
CA ALA A 84 -4.26 10.46 13.93
C ALA A 84 -3.79 9.63 12.72
N GLU A 85 -2.55 9.13 12.76
CA GLU A 85 -1.96 8.44 11.62
C GLU A 85 -0.90 7.42 12.01
N TYR A 86 -0.67 6.45 11.13
CA TYR A 86 0.47 5.54 11.22
C TYR A 86 1.80 6.28 11.00
N ALA A 87 2.87 5.77 11.58
CA ALA A 87 4.22 6.25 11.32
C ALA A 87 4.68 5.85 9.91
N TRP A 88 4.32 6.66 8.91
CA TRP A 88 4.58 6.38 7.50
C TRP A 88 4.87 7.64 6.66
N ASN A 89 5.78 7.52 5.68
CA ASN A 89 6.21 8.63 4.81
C ASN A 89 5.14 9.15 3.85
N GLY A 90 4.08 8.39 3.57
CA GLY A 90 3.00 8.81 2.69
C GLY A 90 2.33 10.12 3.12
N ASN A 91 2.37 10.44 4.41
CA ASN A 91 1.83 11.67 5.02
C ASN A 91 2.80 12.87 4.99
N SER A 92 4.02 12.72 4.47
CA SER A 92 5.07 13.75 4.56
C SER A 92 4.63 15.13 4.08
N GLY A 93 3.77 15.19 3.05
CA GLY A 93 3.20 16.44 2.54
C GLY A 93 2.39 17.19 3.59
N MET A 94 1.48 16.51 4.29
CA MET A 94 0.66 17.08 5.35
C MET A 94 1.52 17.47 6.57
N ILE A 95 2.42 16.60 6.99
CA ILE A 95 3.28 16.81 8.15
C ILE A 95 4.17 18.06 7.97
N VAL A 96 4.83 18.20 6.80
CA VAL A 96 5.69 19.37 6.57
C VAL A 96 4.89 20.64 6.29
N ALA A 97 3.67 20.55 5.72
CA ALA A 97 2.76 21.67 5.61
C ALA A 97 2.40 22.26 6.98
N ASN A 98 2.36 21.40 8.01
CA ASN A 98 2.12 21.78 9.41
C ASN A 98 3.39 22.24 10.15
N GLY A 99 4.57 21.90 9.64
CA GLY A 99 5.87 22.12 10.30
C GLY A 99 6.19 21.07 11.37
N GLY A 100 5.50 19.93 11.38
CA GLY A 100 5.67 18.82 12.32
C GLY A 100 4.37 18.47 13.05
N PRO A 101 4.43 17.97 14.32
CA PRO A 101 3.25 17.46 15.03
C PRO A 101 2.24 18.56 15.41
N ARG A 102 2.66 19.82 15.43
CA ARG A 102 1.85 21.01 15.71
C ARG A 102 2.09 22.05 14.62
N THR A 103 1.09 22.88 14.35
CA THR A 103 1.24 24.02 13.45
C THR A 103 2.34 24.95 13.96
N THR A 104 3.35 25.22 13.10
CA THR A 104 4.51 26.04 13.44
C THR A 104 4.50 27.36 12.69
N GLU A 105 5.28 28.33 13.19
CA GLU A 105 5.49 29.64 12.58
C GLU A 105 6.04 29.48 11.15
N GLY A 106 5.47 30.23 10.19
CA GLY A 106 5.83 30.18 8.77
C GLY A 106 5.40 28.90 8.06
N SER A 107 4.62 28.02 8.69
CA SER A 107 4.05 26.85 8.05
C SER A 107 2.89 27.20 7.14
N LEU A 108 2.60 26.33 6.15
CA LEU A 108 1.47 26.52 5.25
C LEU A 108 0.13 26.42 6.00
N MET A 109 0.05 25.60 7.04
CA MET A 109 -1.16 25.51 7.88
C MET A 109 -1.39 26.77 8.70
N GLU A 110 -0.33 27.39 9.27
CA GLU A 110 -0.44 28.70 9.92
C GLU A 110 -0.97 29.77 8.97
N ALA A 111 -0.36 29.89 7.78
CA ALA A 111 -0.79 30.85 6.75
C ALA A 111 -2.25 30.64 6.31
N ALA A 112 -2.78 29.43 6.43
CA ALA A 112 -4.18 29.10 6.18
C ALA A 112 -5.09 29.30 7.41
N GLY A 113 -4.55 29.70 8.56
CA GLY A 113 -5.28 29.88 9.81
C GLY A 113 -5.77 28.57 10.45
N VAL A 114 -5.09 27.46 10.17
CA VAL A 114 -5.43 26.11 10.66
C VAL A 114 -4.56 25.77 11.88
N ASN A 115 -5.18 25.41 13.00
CA ASN A 115 -4.54 24.88 14.19
C ASN A 115 -4.60 23.35 14.17
N LEU A 116 -3.56 22.69 13.65
CA LEU A 116 -3.52 21.26 13.42
C LEU A 116 -2.56 20.55 14.39
N GLU A 117 -3.03 19.46 14.98
CA GLU A 117 -2.20 18.49 15.69
C GLU A 117 -2.24 17.14 14.95
N ILE A 118 -1.06 16.60 14.67
CA ILE A 118 -0.87 15.29 14.07
C ILE A 118 -0.31 14.36 15.15
N VAL A 119 -0.99 13.26 15.41
CA VAL A 119 -0.61 12.29 16.44
C VAL A 119 -0.39 10.91 15.83
N ARG A 120 0.63 10.22 16.32
CA ARG A 120 0.92 8.84 15.90
C ARG A 120 -0.01 7.85 16.61
N GLN A 121 -0.59 6.93 15.84
CA GLN A 121 -1.32 5.77 16.33
C GLN A 121 -1.15 4.60 15.36
N ASP A 122 -0.32 3.61 15.73
CA ASP A 122 0.08 2.51 14.84
C ASP A 122 -0.90 1.31 14.84
N MET A 123 -2.00 1.39 15.57
CA MET A 123 -3.01 0.33 15.62
C MET A 123 -4.33 0.78 14.99
N VAL A 124 -4.87 -0.03 14.05
CA VAL A 124 -6.16 0.21 13.38
C VAL A 124 -7.29 0.41 14.39
N GLY A 125 -7.35 -0.45 15.41
CA GLY A 125 -8.32 -0.33 16.50
C GLY A 125 -8.21 0.99 17.25
N GLY A 126 -6.98 1.45 17.53
CA GLY A 126 -6.72 2.73 18.18
C GLY A 126 -7.19 3.93 17.34
N LEU A 127 -6.94 3.91 16.03
CA LEU A 127 -7.44 4.95 15.10
C LEU A 127 -8.98 5.00 15.12
N ARG A 128 -9.64 3.84 15.06
CA ARG A 128 -11.10 3.73 15.14
C ARG A 128 -11.65 4.27 16.46
N ASP A 129 -11.03 3.90 17.57
CA ASP A 129 -11.45 4.37 18.91
C ASP A 129 -11.33 5.87 19.04
N MET A 130 -10.27 6.49 18.47
CA MET A 130 -10.11 7.94 18.44
C MET A 130 -11.18 8.64 17.60
N GLN A 131 -11.61 8.09 16.46
CA GLN A 131 -12.73 8.64 15.67
C GLN A 131 -14.07 8.47 16.38
N ILE A 132 -14.34 7.32 16.99
CA ILE A 132 -15.55 7.10 17.77
C ILE A 132 -15.61 8.07 18.95
N LYS A 133 -14.49 8.27 19.65
CA LYS A 133 -14.38 9.26 20.74
C LYS A 133 -14.64 10.67 20.26
N PHE A 134 -14.14 11.03 19.08
CA PHE A 134 -14.44 12.33 18.46
C PHE A 134 -15.95 12.49 18.22
N VAL A 135 -16.63 11.48 17.67
CA VAL A 135 -18.07 11.52 17.44
C VAL A 135 -18.85 11.66 18.76
N GLU A 136 -18.40 11.04 19.86
CA GLU A 136 -18.99 11.23 21.19
C GLU A 136 -18.96 12.71 21.63
N GLU A 137 -17.78 13.34 21.51
CA GLU A 137 -17.61 14.73 21.88
C GLU A 137 -18.41 15.67 20.95
N PHE A 138 -18.39 15.41 19.65
CA PHE A 138 -19.16 16.17 18.67
C PHE A 138 -20.68 16.04 18.89
N ALA A 139 -21.18 14.84 19.16
CA ALA A 139 -22.58 14.59 19.48
C ALA A 139 -23.04 15.28 20.76
N SER A 140 -22.13 15.56 21.70
CA SER A 140 -22.41 16.33 22.92
C SER A 140 -22.33 17.85 22.73
N GLY A 141 -22.10 18.34 21.48
CA GLY A 141 -22.04 19.75 21.13
C GLY A 141 -20.63 20.36 21.19
N VAL A 142 -19.57 19.55 21.29
CA VAL A 142 -18.19 20.02 21.25
C VAL A 142 -17.73 20.16 19.78
N ALA A 143 -17.53 21.39 19.31
CA ALA A 143 -17.15 21.64 17.93
C ALA A 143 -15.72 21.16 17.60
N TYR A 144 -14.80 21.22 18.55
CA TYR A 144 -13.40 20.79 18.41
C TYR A 144 -13.02 19.81 19.52
N PRO A 145 -12.26 18.75 19.24
CA PRO A 145 -11.91 17.75 20.23
C PRO A 145 -11.06 18.34 21.35
N LYS A 146 -11.40 17.99 22.59
CA LYS A 146 -10.64 18.40 23.79
C LYS A 146 -9.79 17.25 24.33
N SER A 147 -10.27 16.02 24.18
CA SER A 147 -9.54 14.81 24.58
C SER A 147 -8.35 14.57 23.66
N ASP A 148 -7.19 14.22 24.22
CA ASP A 148 -6.03 13.73 23.49
C ASP A 148 -6.26 12.36 22.82
N LYS A 149 -7.36 11.70 23.18
CA LYS A 149 -7.80 10.41 22.66
C LYS A 149 -8.86 10.54 21.56
N SER A 150 -9.13 11.74 21.06
CA SER A 150 -10.10 11.96 19.99
C SER A 150 -9.44 12.57 18.77
N ALA A 151 -9.81 12.11 17.57
CA ALA A 151 -9.36 12.64 16.28
C ALA A 151 -10.51 12.72 15.29
N PHE A 152 -10.68 13.88 14.63
CA PHE A 152 -11.73 14.05 13.64
C PHE A 152 -11.45 13.25 12.38
N ALA A 153 -10.17 13.08 12.07
CA ALA A 153 -9.70 12.36 10.90
C ALA A 153 -8.61 11.37 11.27
N VAL A 154 -8.51 10.33 10.47
CA VAL A 154 -7.40 9.40 10.49
C VAL A 154 -6.77 9.31 9.12
N SER A 155 -5.45 9.09 9.07
CA SER A 155 -4.77 8.73 7.83
C SER A 155 -4.44 7.25 7.88
N ILE A 156 -4.92 6.53 6.86
CA ILE A 156 -4.81 5.07 6.76
C ILE A 156 -4.44 4.67 5.33
N MET A 157 -3.88 3.49 5.17
CA MET A 157 -3.58 2.92 3.85
C MET A 157 -4.85 2.63 3.06
N GLY A 158 -4.86 3.01 1.76
CA GLY A 158 -6.06 2.99 0.93
C GLY A 158 -6.67 1.60 0.70
N ASP A 159 -5.86 0.57 0.72
CA ASP A 159 -6.29 -0.82 0.63
C ASP A 159 -6.81 -1.38 1.98
N GLY A 160 -6.42 -0.80 3.12
CA GLY A 160 -7.05 -1.04 4.42
C GLY A 160 -8.38 -0.31 4.61
N VAL A 161 -8.69 0.70 3.78
CA VAL A 161 -9.88 1.56 3.94
C VAL A 161 -11.21 0.82 3.87
N PRO A 162 -11.45 -0.13 2.95
CA PRO A 162 -12.73 -0.84 2.90
C PRO A 162 -13.06 -1.56 4.21
N PHE A 163 -12.06 -2.20 4.81
CA PHE A 163 -12.20 -2.85 6.12
C PHE A 163 -12.42 -1.82 7.24
N TYR A 164 -11.58 -0.77 7.28
CA TYR A 164 -11.65 0.28 8.30
C TYR A 164 -13.01 0.98 8.31
N ILE A 165 -13.49 1.45 7.15
CA ILE A 165 -14.78 2.16 7.04
C ILE A 165 -15.91 1.23 7.45
N THR A 166 -15.92 -0.03 6.97
CA THR A 166 -17.00 -0.97 7.28
C THR A 166 -17.10 -1.23 8.77
N THR A 167 -15.97 -1.48 9.43
CA THR A 167 -15.94 -1.76 10.88
C THR A 167 -16.23 -0.52 11.73
N THR A 168 -15.74 0.64 11.34
CA THR A 168 -15.98 1.92 12.02
C THR A 168 -17.42 2.35 11.86
N GLN A 169 -18.00 2.27 10.64
CA GLN A 169 -19.40 2.61 10.39
C GLN A 169 -20.34 1.75 11.22
N LYS A 170 -20.08 0.44 11.29
CA LYS A 170 -20.86 -0.47 12.14
C LYS A 170 -20.83 -0.03 13.62
N SER A 171 -19.65 0.29 14.14
CA SER A 171 -19.52 0.77 15.53
C SER A 171 -20.25 2.09 15.78
N LEU A 172 -20.23 3.01 14.81
CA LEU A 172 -20.97 4.28 14.87
C LEU A 172 -22.49 4.04 14.84
N ASP A 173 -22.95 3.16 13.95
CA ASP A 173 -24.36 2.82 13.80
C ASP A 173 -24.92 2.15 15.07
N GLU A 174 -24.17 1.23 15.67
CA GLU A 174 -24.52 0.56 16.92
C GLU A 174 -24.61 1.55 18.10
N LYS A 175 -23.68 2.51 18.16
CA LYS A 175 -23.57 3.42 19.30
C LYS A 175 -24.50 4.63 19.22
N PHE A 176 -24.68 5.19 18.04
CA PHE A 176 -25.38 6.47 17.85
C PHE A 176 -26.69 6.34 17.06
N GLY A 177 -26.96 5.17 16.48
CA GLY A 177 -28.09 4.91 15.59
C GLY A 177 -27.68 4.97 14.11
N LYS A 178 -28.25 4.06 13.33
CA LYS A 178 -27.92 3.83 11.92
C LYS A 178 -28.00 5.11 11.07
N GLY A 179 -26.94 5.42 10.35
CA GLY A 179 -26.88 6.52 9.39
C GLY A 179 -26.84 7.92 10.01
N LYS A 180 -26.57 8.05 11.32
CA LYS A 180 -26.50 9.34 12.00
C LYS A 180 -25.13 10.03 11.82
N TYR A 181 -24.06 9.25 11.82
CA TYR A 181 -22.69 9.71 11.59
C TYR A 181 -22.01 8.79 10.58
N HIS A 182 -21.16 9.38 9.72
CA HIS A 182 -20.49 8.64 8.67
C HIS A 182 -19.00 8.96 8.66
N VAL A 183 -18.19 7.94 8.35
CA VAL A 183 -16.79 8.12 8.02
C VAL A 183 -16.58 7.99 6.52
N GLN A 184 -15.83 8.93 5.92
CA GLN A 184 -15.62 8.99 4.47
C GLN A 184 -14.21 9.41 4.13
N VAL A 185 -13.67 8.85 3.03
CA VAL A 185 -12.43 9.31 2.40
C VAL A 185 -12.66 10.63 1.69
N LEU A 186 -11.80 11.61 1.90
CA LEU A 186 -11.84 12.90 1.19
C LEU A 186 -10.75 13.06 0.14
N GLY A 187 -9.68 12.29 0.22
CA GLY A 187 -8.53 12.39 -0.68
C GLY A 187 -7.41 11.43 -0.29
N ALA A 188 -6.33 11.50 -1.04
CA ALA A 188 -5.10 10.74 -0.80
C ALA A 188 -3.89 11.67 -0.92
N TYR A 189 -2.87 11.47 -0.06
CA TYR A 189 -1.69 12.34 0.03
C TYR A 189 -0.43 11.76 -0.57
N GLY A 190 -0.40 10.47 -0.85
CA GLY A 190 0.75 9.75 -1.35
C GLY A 190 0.46 8.27 -1.49
N LEU A 191 1.49 7.48 -1.77
CA LEU A 191 1.37 6.02 -1.85
C LEU A 191 2.68 5.32 -1.50
N SER A 192 2.57 4.07 -1.07
CA SER A 192 3.69 3.13 -0.96
C SER A 192 4.22 2.77 -2.36
N TYR A 193 5.54 2.75 -2.50
CA TYR A 193 6.21 2.41 -3.74
C TYR A 193 7.37 1.44 -3.49
N GLY A 194 7.02 0.26 -3.00
CA GLY A 194 7.95 -0.82 -2.67
C GLY A 194 8.22 -0.98 -1.19
N GLU A 195 7.54 -0.22 -0.32
CA GLU A 195 7.66 -0.33 1.13
C GLU A 195 6.99 -1.60 1.64
N ASP A 196 5.78 -1.83 1.21
CA ASP A 196 4.96 -2.99 1.58
C ASP A 196 5.18 -4.14 0.63
N LYS A 197 5.36 -5.35 1.17
CA LYS A 197 5.79 -6.51 0.39
C LYS A 197 5.51 -7.86 1.04
N VAL A 198 5.64 -8.88 0.21
CA VAL A 198 5.73 -10.28 0.64
C VAL A 198 7.20 -10.69 0.70
N ILE A 199 7.65 -11.14 1.85
CA ILE A 199 8.97 -11.74 2.05
C ILE A 199 8.84 -13.27 1.98
N GLY A 200 9.63 -13.89 1.13
CA GLY A 200 9.62 -15.34 0.97
C GLY A 200 10.86 -15.89 0.27
N PRO A 201 10.94 -17.21 0.11
CA PRO A 201 12.01 -17.85 -0.64
C PRO A 201 12.04 -17.38 -2.10
N ARG A 202 13.22 -17.23 -2.67
CA ARG A 202 13.43 -16.79 -4.06
C ARG A 202 12.59 -17.58 -5.07
N ILE A 203 12.38 -18.88 -4.83
CA ILE A 203 11.60 -19.73 -5.74
C ILE A 203 10.16 -19.22 -5.96
N TRP A 204 9.57 -18.50 -5.00
CA TRP A 204 8.23 -17.94 -5.14
C TRP A 204 8.15 -16.84 -6.21
N LYS A 205 9.26 -16.09 -6.39
CA LYS A 205 9.39 -15.08 -7.44
C LYS A 205 9.60 -15.72 -8.82
N ASP A 206 10.43 -16.76 -8.87
CA ASP A 206 10.79 -17.44 -10.12
C ASP A 206 9.68 -18.40 -10.60
N ASN A 207 8.93 -19.00 -9.66
CA ASN A 207 7.81 -19.89 -9.90
C ASN A 207 6.69 -19.63 -8.87
N PRO A 208 5.76 -18.69 -9.14
CA PRO A 208 4.68 -18.35 -8.20
C PRO A 208 3.84 -19.55 -7.75
N GLN A 209 3.64 -20.56 -8.62
CA GLN A 209 2.86 -21.76 -8.28
C GLN A 209 3.49 -22.58 -7.13
N SER A 210 4.77 -22.38 -6.82
CA SER A 210 5.45 -23.00 -5.67
C SER A 210 4.99 -22.46 -4.32
N MET A 211 4.18 -21.39 -4.29
CA MET A 211 3.52 -20.89 -3.08
C MET A 211 2.36 -21.76 -2.59
N LYS A 212 1.88 -22.72 -3.39
CA LYS A 212 0.84 -23.65 -2.93
C LYS A 212 1.31 -24.45 -1.72
N GLY A 213 0.50 -24.45 -0.69
CA GLY A 213 0.80 -25.12 0.59
C GLY A 213 1.75 -24.34 1.51
N CYS A 214 2.20 -23.14 1.15
CA CYS A 214 2.95 -22.30 2.06
C CYS A 214 2.08 -21.73 3.18
N VAL A 215 2.73 -21.34 4.28
CA VAL A 215 2.11 -20.61 5.39
C VAL A 215 2.79 -19.24 5.52
N ILE A 216 2.00 -18.19 5.48
CA ILE A 216 2.47 -16.80 5.54
C ILE A 216 1.89 -16.13 6.79
N SER A 217 2.74 -15.60 7.66
CA SER A 217 2.30 -14.74 8.77
C SER A 217 1.97 -13.35 8.25
N SER A 218 0.82 -12.79 8.65
CA SER A 218 0.29 -11.56 8.07
C SER A 218 -0.67 -10.84 9.03
N VAL A 219 -0.76 -9.52 8.91
CA VAL A 219 -1.91 -8.76 9.43
C VAL A 219 -3.05 -8.92 8.41
N ILE A 220 -3.96 -9.86 8.70
CA ILE A 220 -5.01 -10.24 7.75
C ILE A 220 -6.04 -9.11 7.60
N GLY A 221 -6.32 -8.71 6.36
CA GLY A 221 -7.24 -7.61 6.03
C GLY A 221 -6.58 -6.24 5.93
N ASP A 222 -5.28 -6.14 6.24
CA ASP A 222 -4.50 -4.92 6.05
C ASP A 222 -3.75 -4.89 4.70
N GLY A 223 -3.12 -3.78 4.37
CA GLY A 223 -2.52 -3.51 3.08
C GLY A 223 -1.45 -4.51 2.63
N ASP A 224 -0.58 -4.92 3.52
CA ASP A 224 0.45 -5.93 3.23
C ASP A 224 -0.15 -7.27 2.79
N TRP A 225 -1.24 -7.69 3.43
CA TRP A 225 -2.00 -8.88 3.05
C TRP A 225 -2.61 -8.73 1.66
N VAL A 226 -3.09 -7.52 1.31
CA VAL A 226 -3.66 -7.23 -0.02
C VAL A 226 -2.60 -7.36 -1.12
N VAL A 227 -1.32 -6.98 -0.88
CA VAL A 227 -0.22 -7.22 -1.83
C VAL A 227 -0.10 -8.70 -2.17
N ALA A 228 -0.16 -9.58 -1.15
CA ALA A 228 -0.10 -11.02 -1.33
C ALA A 228 -1.33 -11.56 -2.07
N CYS A 229 -2.53 -11.06 -1.75
CA CYS A 229 -3.78 -11.42 -2.43
C CYS A 229 -3.76 -11.02 -3.91
N ASN A 230 -3.28 -9.81 -4.24
CA ASN A 230 -3.12 -9.36 -5.61
C ASN A 230 -2.16 -10.25 -6.41
N TYR A 231 -1.03 -10.64 -5.80
CA TYR A 231 -0.07 -11.54 -6.43
C TYR A 231 -0.64 -12.94 -6.65
N ALA A 232 -1.35 -13.47 -5.65
CA ALA A 232 -2.04 -14.75 -5.76
C ALA A 232 -3.11 -14.71 -6.86
N SER A 233 -3.95 -13.67 -6.90
CA SER A 233 -4.98 -13.50 -7.93
C SER A 233 -4.38 -13.35 -9.33
N ALA A 234 -3.31 -12.53 -9.49
CA ALA A 234 -2.63 -12.34 -10.77
C ALA A 234 -1.97 -13.61 -11.31
N ASN A 235 -1.63 -14.57 -10.44
CA ASN A 235 -1.06 -15.88 -10.77
C ASN A 235 -2.07 -17.03 -10.65
N LYS A 236 -3.34 -16.74 -10.37
CA LYS A 236 -4.42 -17.74 -10.17
C LYS A 236 -4.04 -18.83 -9.16
N ILE A 237 -3.46 -18.42 -8.02
CA ILE A 237 -3.18 -19.28 -6.88
C ILE A 237 -4.33 -19.11 -5.88
N ALA A 238 -4.92 -20.21 -5.45
CA ALA A 238 -5.97 -20.17 -4.43
C ALA A 238 -5.44 -19.66 -3.10
N ILE A 239 -6.27 -18.96 -2.33
CA ILE A 239 -6.02 -18.56 -0.95
C ILE A 239 -6.98 -19.34 -0.06
N ASN A 240 -6.47 -19.89 1.01
CA ASN A 240 -7.30 -20.55 2.03
C ASN A 240 -8.02 -19.46 2.86
N PRO A 241 -9.36 -19.43 2.88
CA PRO A 241 -10.12 -18.38 3.54
C PRO A 241 -10.15 -18.49 5.07
N ASP A 242 -9.81 -19.66 5.64
CA ASP A 242 -9.84 -19.89 7.08
C ASP A 242 -8.41 -19.99 7.65
N PRO A 243 -7.93 -18.96 8.38
CA PRO A 243 -6.57 -18.90 8.91
C PRO A 243 -6.29 -19.90 10.04
N THR A 244 -7.29 -20.66 10.50
CA THR A 244 -7.12 -21.76 11.47
C THR A 244 -6.89 -23.11 10.79
N THR A 245 -6.95 -23.13 9.45
CA THR A 245 -6.86 -24.34 8.63
C THR A 245 -5.68 -24.31 7.66
N TYR A 246 -5.36 -25.47 7.10
CA TYR A 246 -4.30 -25.67 6.13
C TYR A 246 -4.83 -26.41 4.89
N ASP A 247 -4.72 -25.78 3.74
CA ASP A 247 -4.95 -26.39 2.42
C ASP A 247 -3.62 -26.47 1.65
N ALA A 248 -3.22 -27.67 1.26
CA ALA A 248 -1.99 -27.92 0.50
C ALA A 248 -2.01 -27.32 -0.92
N ASN A 249 -3.17 -26.97 -1.45
CA ASN A 249 -3.36 -26.40 -2.80
C ASN A 249 -3.51 -24.88 -2.80
N ALA A 250 -3.47 -24.23 -1.62
CA ALA A 250 -3.67 -22.80 -1.46
C ALA A 250 -2.51 -22.13 -0.71
N ILE A 251 -2.44 -20.80 -0.77
CA ILE A 251 -1.67 -20.00 0.19
C ILE A 251 -2.46 -19.98 1.49
N ASN A 252 -1.81 -20.27 2.61
CA ASN A 252 -2.41 -20.27 3.93
C ASN A 252 -1.88 -19.07 4.73
N PHE A 253 -2.73 -18.12 5.07
CA PHE A 253 -2.37 -17.03 5.95
C PHE A 253 -2.65 -17.40 7.41
N VAL A 254 -1.75 -16.99 8.30
CA VAL A 254 -1.95 -17.06 9.75
C VAL A 254 -1.82 -15.63 10.31
N PRO A 255 -2.71 -15.23 11.27
CA PRO A 255 -2.64 -13.90 11.85
C PRO A 255 -1.31 -13.76 12.61
N SER A 256 -0.65 -12.62 12.41
CA SER A 256 0.51 -12.25 13.23
C SER A 256 0.06 -11.94 14.66
N GLN A 257 0.96 -12.17 15.61
CA GLN A 257 0.68 -11.85 17.01
C GLN A 257 0.40 -10.35 17.17
N ASP A 258 -0.68 -10.02 17.89
CA ASP A 258 -1.12 -8.65 18.20
C ASP A 258 -1.44 -7.80 16.96
N ASP A 259 -1.73 -8.43 15.82
CA ASP A 259 -1.96 -7.76 14.52
C ASP A 259 -0.83 -6.76 14.18
N ASP A 260 0.42 -7.16 14.43
CA ASP A 260 1.62 -6.34 14.24
C ASP A 260 2.49 -6.90 13.10
N TYR A 261 2.76 -6.06 12.09
CA TYR A 261 3.57 -6.39 10.91
C TYR A 261 5.04 -6.72 11.23
N ILE A 262 5.59 -6.22 12.36
CA ILE A 262 6.91 -6.59 12.86
C ILE A 262 6.88 -7.99 13.46
N ASN A 263 5.78 -8.37 14.12
CA ASN A 263 5.64 -9.70 14.69
C ASN A 263 5.49 -10.76 13.58
N SER A 264 4.86 -10.43 12.43
CA SER A 264 4.82 -11.36 11.28
C SER A 264 6.23 -11.78 10.84
N VAL A 265 7.15 -10.83 10.79
CA VAL A 265 8.57 -11.10 10.45
C VAL A 265 9.30 -11.82 11.57
N LYS A 266 9.07 -11.45 12.84
CA LYS A 266 9.70 -12.17 13.98
C LYS A 266 9.28 -13.64 14.01
N GLU A 267 8.04 -13.94 13.72
CA GLU A 267 7.50 -15.29 13.62
C GLU A 267 8.13 -16.07 12.47
N LEU A 268 8.27 -15.46 11.29
CA LEU A 268 9.01 -16.02 10.17
C LEU A 268 10.44 -16.36 10.59
N ILE A 269 11.18 -15.39 11.14
CA ILE A 269 12.58 -15.59 11.57
C ILE A 269 12.67 -16.70 12.62
N LYS A 270 11.77 -16.71 13.61
CA LYS A 270 11.70 -17.76 14.64
C LYS A 270 11.46 -19.14 13.99
N SER A 271 10.50 -19.23 13.08
CA SER A 271 10.17 -20.48 12.38
C SER A 271 11.37 -21.01 11.60
N GLN A 272 12.04 -20.16 10.83
CA GLN A 272 13.18 -20.56 10.01
C GLN A 272 14.41 -20.93 10.83
N LYS A 273 14.68 -20.25 11.97
CA LYS A 273 15.88 -20.49 12.79
C LYS A 273 15.72 -21.57 13.85
N THR A 274 14.53 -21.73 14.42
CA THR A 274 14.30 -22.63 15.56
C THR A 274 13.41 -23.82 15.25
N GLY A 275 12.79 -23.85 14.06
CA GLY A 275 11.79 -24.87 13.71
C GLY A 275 10.44 -24.65 14.38
N TYR A 276 10.15 -23.43 14.85
CA TYR A 276 8.83 -23.08 15.38
C TYR A 276 7.74 -23.35 14.33
N THR A 277 6.63 -23.95 14.78
CA THR A 277 5.48 -24.31 13.95
C THR A 277 4.19 -23.76 14.55
N VAL A 278 3.16 -23.64 13.70
CA VAL A 278 1.79 -23.31 14.10
C VAL A 278 0.88 -24.52 13.82
N PRO A 279 -0.02 -24.87 14.74
CA PRO A 279 -0.98 -25.97 14.53
C PRO A 279 -2.13 -25.51 13.68
N LEU A 280 -2.36 -26.18 12.54
CA LEU A 280 -3.44 -25.87 11.60
C LEU A 280 -4.27 -27.13 11.30
N LYS A 281 -5.60 -27.01 11.22
CA LYS A 281 -6.50 -28.11 10.89
C LYS A 281 -6.43 -28.40 9.38
N GLU A 282 -6.17 -29.64 8.99
CA GLU A 282 -6.05 -30.02 7.58
C GLU A 282 -7.40 -29.95 6.85
N VAL A 283 -7.39 -29.30 5.68
CA VAL A 283 -8.51 -29.27 4.72
C VAL A 283 -8.08 -29.96 3.42
N VAL A 284 -8.94 -30.82 2.90
CA VAL A 284 -8.79 -31.45 1.58
C VAL A 284 -10.13 -31.33 0.84
N ASP A 285 -10.10 -30.80 -0.37
CA ASP A 285 -11.29 -30.55 -1.21
C ASP A 285 -12.39 -29.78 -0.45
N GLY A 286 -11.99 -28.77 0.33
CA GLY A 286 -12.87 -27.90 1.11
C GLY A 286 -13.47 -28.56 2.37
N LYS A 287 -12.99 -29.74 2.81
CA LYS A 287 -13.49 -30.45 3.98
C LYS A 287 -12.39 -30.68 5.01
N LEU A 288 -12.72 -30.46 6.30
CA LEU A 288 -11.83 -30.82 7.39
C LEU A 288 -11.61 -32.34 7.45
N THR A 289 -10.34 -32.76 7.52
CA THR A 289 -9.96 -34.18 7.63
C THR A 289 -9.99 -34.70 9.08
N GLY A 290 -10.11 -33.81 10.04
CA GLY A 290 -9.96 -34.11 11.47
C GLY A 290 -8.52 -34.16 11.98
N LYS A 291 -7.52 -33.97 11.11
CA LYS A 291 -6.12 -33.89 11.49
C LYS A 291 -5.69 -32.47 11.78
N THR A 292 -4.78 -32.29 12.73
CA THR A 292 -4.03 -31.05 12.93
C THR A 292 -2.60 -31.28 12.51
N LEU A 293 -2.06 -30.35 11.71
CA LEU A 293 -0.70 -30.39 11.19
C LEU A 293 0.10 -29.24 11.78
N ASP A 294 1.31 -29.54 12.28
CA ASP A 294 2.28 -28.54 12.68
C ASP A 294 3.01 -28.01 11.44
N ARG A 295 2.76 -26.75 11.08
CA ARG A 295 3.30 -26.12 9.88
C ARG A 295 4.30 -25.03 10.23
N LYS A 296 5.43 -24.99 9.50
CA LYS A 296 6.37 -23.86 9.57
C LYS A 296 5.75 -22.63 8.91
N ILE A 297 6.17 -21.47 9.37
CA ILE A 297 5.90 -20.21 8.67
C ILE A 297 6.98 -20.06 7.60
N ASP A 298 6.57 -19.98 6.35
CA ASP A 298 7.43 -19.99 5.16
C ASP A 298 7.68 -18.58 4.61
N GLY A 299 6.83 -17.62 4.96
CA GLY A 299 6.91 -16.22 4.53
C GLY A 299 6.21 -15.27 5.49
N ALA A 300 6.33 -13.97 5.20
CA ALA A 300 5.64 -12.92 5.93
C ALA A 300 5.20 -11.81 4.98
N THR A 301 4.11 -11.13 5.30
CA THR A 301 3.78 -9.82 4.74
C THR A 301 4.22 -8.75 5.71
N THR A 302 4.81 -7.66 5.23
CA THR A 302 5.36 -6.61 6.09
C THR A 302 5.72 -5.36 5.28
N TRP A 303 5.95 -4.28 6.00
CA TRP A 303 6.62 -3.09 5.47
C TRP A 303 7.97 -2.85 6.17
N THR A 304 8.66 -1.75 5.84
CA THR A 304 9.91 -1.35 6.51
C THR A 304 9.62 -0.77 7.92
N PRO A 305 10.33 -1.20 9.00
CA PRO A 305 11.62 -1.90 8.98
C PRO A 305 11.55 -3.44 9.02
N GLY A 306 10.36 -4.05 8.98
CA GLY A 306 10.23 -5.51 9.07
C GLY A 306 10.95 -6.23 7.93
N ASP A 307 10.89 -5.70 6.71
CA ASP A 307 11.60 -6.20 5.54
C ASP A 307 13.13 -6.26 5.78
N LYS A 308 13.70 -5.17 6.31
CA LYS A 308 15.12 -5.13 6.66
C LYS A 308 15.48 -6.18 7.70
N MET A 309 14.63 -6.34 8.73
CA MET A 309 14.86 -7.38 9.77
C MET A 309 14.90 -8.78 9.15
N ALA A 310 13.98 -9.09 8.20
CA ALA A 310 13.96 -10.37 7.52
C ALA A 310 15.23 -10.58 6.69
N PHE A 311 15.62 -9.60 5.87
CA PHE A 311 16.80 -9.70 5.01
C PHE A 311 18.11 -9.80 5.82
N ASP A 312 18.21 -9.07 6.95
CA ASP A 312 19.38 -9.19 7.83
C ASP A 312 19.48 -10.58 8.48
N ALA A 313 18.33 -11.20 8.81
CA ALA A 313 18.27 -12.44 9.58
C ALA A 313 18.29 -13.72 8.76
N LEU A 314 17.77 -13.71 7.52
CA LEU A 314 17.51 -14.90 6.71
C LEU A 314 18.32 -14.87 5.41
N SER A 315 18.87 -16.04 5.02
CA SER A 315 19.52 -16.26 3.72
C SER A 315 18.56 -16.93 2.75
N GLY A 316 18.64 -16.58 1.45
CA GLY A 316 17.79 -17.14 0.40
C GLY A 316 16.37 -16.56 0.34
N PHE A 317 16.07 -15.53 1.15
CA PHE A 317 14.82 -14.78 1.14
C PHE A 317 14.97 -13.49 0.34
N THR A 318 13.88 -13.08 -0.29
CA THR A 318 13.81 -11.86 -1.10
C THR A 318 12.42 -11.21 -0.99
N ASP A 319 12.28 -10.00 -1.51
CA ASP A 319 10.99 -9.40 -1.84
C ASP A 319 10.37 -10.17 -3.02
N VAL A 320 9.35 -10.99 -2.76
CA VAL A 320 8.65 -11.78 -3.79
C VAL A 320 7.84 -10.85 -4.69
N VAL A 321 7.10 -9.95 -4.07
CA VAL A 321 6.24 -8.93 -4.69
C VAL A 321 6.09 -7.76 -3.72
N SER A 322 5.87 -6.56 -4.23
CA SER A 322 5.71 -5.35 -3.43
C SER A 322 4.70 -4.38 -4.07
N THR A 323 4.40 -3.29 -3.36
CA THR A 323 3.65 -2.15 -3.91
C THR A 323 4.35 -1.47 -5.10
N LYS A 324 5.62 -1.78 -5.37
CA LYS A 324 6.29 -1.37 -6.60
C LYS A 324 5.77 -2.14 -7.83
N ASP A 325 5.30 -3.37 -7.63
CA ASP A 325 4.70 -4.21 -8.69
C ASP A 325 3.20 -3.86 -8.88
N PHE A 326 2.52 -3.38 -7.82
CA PHE A 326 1.14 -2.89 -7.82
C PHE A 326 1.10 -1.42 -7.41
N VAL A 327 1.63 -0.54 -8.27
CA VAL A 327 1.94 0.87 -7.96
C VAL A 327 0.76 1.73 -7.52
N ASN A 328 -0.46 1.35 -7.83
CA ASN A 328 -1.66 2.09 -7.44
C ASN A 328 -2.40 1.46 -6.25
N GLN A 329 -1.85 0.41 -5.63
CA GLN A 329 -2.56 -0.33 -4.60
C GLN A 329 -2.74 0.48 -3.32
N MET A 330 -1.66 0.99 -2.75
CA MET A 330 -1.64 1.48 -1.37
C MET A 330 -1.42 3.00 -1.33
N ALA A 331 -2.51 3.75 -1.37
CA ALA A 331 -2.48 5.19 -1.20
C ALA A 331 -2.70 5.58 0.26
N THR A 332 -2.07 6.67 0.69
CA THR A 332 -2.36 7.29 1.99
C THR A 332 -3.68 8.03 1.92
N SER A 333 -4.71 7.53 2.60
CA SER A 333 -6.07 8.06 2.54
C SER A 333 -6.43 8.81 3.81
N ILE A 334 -7.05 9.99 3.68
CA ILE A 334 -7.64 10.69 4.82
C ILE A 334 -9.11 10.32 4.96
N VAL A 335 -9.46 9.72 6.09
CA VAL A 335 -10.82 9.32 6.46
C VAL A 335 -11.33 10.23 7.58
N VAL A 336 -12.44 10.91 7.36
CA VAL A 336 -12.98 11.93 8.25
C VAL A 336 -14.37 11.60 8.74
N VAL A 337 -14.78 12.21 9.86
CA VAL A 337 -16.19 12.27 10.25
C VAL A 337 -16.90 13.29 9.37
N LYS A 338 -17.75 12.82 8.46
CA LYS A 338 -18.42 13.60 7.40
C LYS A 338 -19.20 14.80 7.94
N GLU A 339 -20.00 14.60 8.97
CA GLU A 339 -20.92 15.62 9.50
C GLU A 339 -20.15 16.80 10.09
N TRP A 340 -19.00 16.54 10.71
CA TRP A 340 -18.12 17.58 11.17
C TRP A 340 -17.43 18.29 10.00
N ALA A 341 -16.93 17.53 9.03
CA ALA A 341 -16.26 18.08 7.85
C ALA A 341 -17.14 19.06 7.07
N LEU A 342 -18.44 18.76 6.93
CA LEU A 342 -19.40 19.65 6.27
C LEU A 342 -19.67 20.94 7.04
N GLN A 343 -19.52 20.96 8.37
CA GLN A 343 -19.63 22.18 9.19
C GLN A 343 -18.35 23.01 9.20
N HIS A 344 -17.20 22.40 8.88
CA HIS A 344 -15.86 22.98 8.93
C HIS A 344 -15.17 22.93 7.56
N GLU A 345 -15.94 23.18 6.53
CA GLU A 345 -15.55 22.97 5.13
C GLU A 345 -14.27 23.73 4.75
N LYS A 346 -14.15 24.99 5.24
CA LYS A 346 -13.01 25.85 4.96
C LYS A 346 -11.70 25.29 5.52
N GLU A 347 -11.74 24.79 6.76
CA GLU A 347 -10.58 24.19 7.42
C GLU A 347 -10.18 22.88 6.71
N VAL A 348 -11.15 22.03 6.36
CA VAL A 348 -10.90 20.76 5.68
C VAL A 348 -10.29 20.98 4.29
N ILE A 349 -10.85 21.91 3.50
CA ILE A 349 -10.31 22.29 2.19
C ILE A 349 -8.90 22.89 2.33
N ALA A 350 -8.66 23.71 3.36
CA ALA A 350 -7.34 24.29 3.64
C ALA A 350 -6.31 23.19 3.96
N ILE A 351 -6.65 22.20 4.79
CA ILE A 351 -5.77 21.07 5.11
C ILE A 351 -5.39 20.31 3.82
N LEU A 352 -6.35 19.99 2.96
CA LEU A 352 -6.09 19.31 1.69
C LEU A 352 -5.18 20.17 0.79
N LYS A 353 -5.55 21.45 0.59
CA LYS A 353 -4.80 22.39 -0.24
C LYS A 353 -3.34 22.50 0.19
N GLN A 354 -3.10 22.74 1.49
CA GLN A 354 -1.75 22.95 2.00
C GLN A 354 -0.91 21.66 1.96
N SER A 355 -1.52 20.52 2.17
CA SER A 355 -0.87 19.21 2.03
C SER A 355 -0.39 18.97 0.59
N TYR A 356 -1.22 19.22 -0.41
CA TYR A 356 -0.86 19.09 -1.82
C TYR A 356 0.17 20.14 -2.26
N THR A 357 0.09 21.37 -1.73
CA THR A 357 1.08 22.43 -1.98
C THR A 357 2.46 21.99 -1.45
N ALA A 358 2.53 21.52 -0.21
CA ALA A 358 3.79 21.02 0.35
C ALA A 358 4.32 19.80 -0.39
N ALA A 359 3.46 18.88 -0.78
CA ALA A 359 3.86 17.73 -1.58
C ALA A 359 4.44 18.13 -2.95
N ASN A 360 3.89 19.18 -3.58
CA ASN A 360 4.45 19.76 -4.81
C ASN A 360 5.84 20.36 -4.56
N GLN A 361 6.07 21.01 -3.43
CA GLN A 361 7.38 21.53 -3.03
C GLN A 361 8.39 20.39 -2.77
N ILE A 362 7.98 19.30 -2.09
CA ILE A 362 8.81 18.09 -1.90
C ILE A 362 9.27 17.51 -3.23
N LYS A 363 8.36 17.43 -4.22
CA LYS A 363 8.68 16.91 -5.55
C LYS A 363 9.66 17.79 -6.35
N GLN A 364 9.68 19.09 -6.08
CA GLN A 364 10.45 20.06 -6.85
C GLN A 364 11.77 20.48 -6.20
N TYR A 365 11.88 20.42 -4.87
CA TYR A 365 12.99 20.96 -4.10
C TYR A 365 13.47 19.99 -3.02
N ASP A 366 14.73 19.54 -3.13
CA ASP A 366 15.34 18.62 -2.15
C ASP A 366 15.31 19.14 -0.71
N GLU A 367 15.42 20.46 -0.52
CA GLU A 367 15.34 21.09 0.81
C GLU A 367 13.99 20.85 1.49
N TRP A 368 12.90 20.79 0.69
CA TRP A 368 11.57 20.44 1.19
C TRP A 368 11.49 18.95 1.56
N ALA A 369 12.12 18.05 0.80
CA ALA A 369 12.19 16.63 1.13
C ALA A 369 12.99 16.38 2.42
N VAL A 370 14.11 17.10 2.60
CA VAL A 370 14.90 17.06 3.85
C VAL A 370 14.07 17.58 5.02
N LYS A 371 13.42 18.75 4.86
CA LYS A 371 12.57 19.32 5.91
C LYS A 371 11.38 18.44 6.25
N ALA A 372 10.77 17.81 5.25
CA ALA A 372 9.69 16.83 5.47
C ALA A 372 10.18 15.68 6.34
N SER A 373 11.35 15.12 6.06
CA SER A 373 11.94 14.04 6.86
C SER A 373 12.26 14.43 8.31
N GLU A 374 12.70 15.70 8.53
CA GLU A 374 12.86 16.27 9.88
C GLU A 374 11.52 16.34 10.62
N CYS A 375 10.49 16.83 9.93
CA CYS A 375 9.14 16.95 10.49
C CYS A 375 8.54 15.58 10.79
N VAL A 376 8.71 14.58 9.90
CA VAL A 376 8.26 13.19 10.10
C VAL A 376 8.91 12.55 11.32
N ALA A 377 10.26 12.63 11.44
CA ALA A 377 10.99 12.09 12.59
C ALA A 377 10.50 12.71 13.92
N LYS A 378 10.25 14.02 13.91
CA LYS A 378 9.73 14.75 15.08
C LYS A 378 8.29 14.36 15.41
N THR A 379 7.42 14.24 14.39
CA THR A 379 6.00 13.93 14.57
C THR A 379 5.80 12.53 15.14
N TYR A 380 6.52 11.56 14.61
CA TYR A 380 6.39 10.19 15.05
C TYR A 380 7.25 9.87 16.28
N ASN A 381 8.19 10.74 16.62
CA ASN A 381 9.18 10.52 17.68
C ASN A 381 9.85 9.13 17.49
N LEU A 382 10.23 8.86 16.26
CA LEU A 382 10.74 7.57 15.81
C LEU A 382 11.86 7.81 14.81
N GLU A 383 13.01 7.14 15.01
CA GLU A 383 14.14 7.12 14.11
C GLU A 383 14.75 8.54 13.83
N THR A 384 15.74 8.62 12.94
CA THR A 384 16.41 9.87 12.59
C THR A 384 15.80 10.48 11.31
N PRO A 385 15.95 11.81 11.09
CA PRO A 385 15.57 12.43 9.82
C PRO A 385 16.22 11.76 8.60
N LYS A 386 17.48 11.31 8.73
CA LYS A 386 18.17 10.61 7.65
C LYS A 386 17.50 9.26 7.35
N TYR A 387 17.09 8.51 8.36
CA TYR A 387 16.36 7.26 8.18
C TYR A 387 15.09 7.49 7.35
N TRP A 388 14.26 8.46 7.72
CA TRP A 388 13.02 8.79 7.00
C TRP A 388 13.26 9.28 5.59
N TYR A 389 14.35 10.07 5.37
CA TYR A 389 14.73 10.52 4.03
C TYR A 389 15.15 9.35 3.13
N ASP A 390 16.02 8.48 3.65
CA ASP A 390 16.49 7.31 2.91
C ASP A 390 15.33 6.36 2.58
N LEU A 391 14.42 6.18 3.54
CA LEU A 391 13.23 5.34 3.39
C LEU A 391 12.25 5.91 2.37
N PHE A 392 12.06 7.22 2.37
CA PHE A 392 11.23 7.90 1.37
C PHE A 392 11.76 7.68 -0.06
N LYS A 393 13.07 7.75 -0.25
CA LYS A 393 13.74 7.49 -1.54
C LYS A 393 13.70 6.03 -1.96
N GLY A 394 13.66 5.12 -1.01
CA GLY A 394 13.89 3.70 -1.21
C GLY A 394 15.36 3.35 -1.40
N GLN A 395 15.75 2.22 -0.91
CA GLN A 395 17.12 1.70 -0.99
C GLN A 395 17.15 0.34 -1.66
N LYS A 396 18.24 0.05 -2.36
CA LYS A 396 18.54 -1.30 -2.87
C LYS A 396 19.63 -1.92 -2.03
N GLY A 397 19.48 -3.18 -1.70
CA GLY A 397 20.51 -3.99 -1.06
C GLY A 397 20.70 -5.29 -1.83
N THR A 398 21.82 -5.96 -1.54
CA THR A 398 22.11 -7.30 -2.06
C THR A 398 22.61 -8.16 -0.94
N LYS A 399 22.06 -9.38 -0.79
CA LYS A 399 22.51 -10.38 0.16
C LYS A 399 22.49 -11.76 -0.49
N ASP A 400 23.57 -12.51 -0.34
CA ASP A 400 23.73 -13.86 -0.92
C ASP A 400 23.48 -13.90 -2.44
N GLY A 401 23.82 -12.82 -3.14
CA GLY A 401 23.58 -12.65 -4.60
C GLY A 401 22.12 -12.36 -4.96
N LEU A 402 21.24 -12.12 -3.99
CA LEU A 402 19.85 -11.73 -4.20
C LEU A 402 19.67 -10.23 -3.94
N ASP A 403 19.11 -9.53 -4.90
CA ASP A 403 18.74 -8.12 -4.75
C ASP A 403 17.41 -8.01 -4.01
N TYR A 404 17.30 -7.00 -3.15
CA TYR A 404 16.08 -6.64 -2.45
C TYR A 404 15.92 -5.11 -2.37
N ASN A 405 14.69 -4.65 -2.15
CA ASN A 405 14.40 -3.24 -1.98
C ASN A 405 13.87 -2.99 -0.56
N ILE A 406 14.23 -1.82 0.00
CA ILE A 406 13.77 -1.34 1.31
C ILE A 406 13.16 0.03 1.12
N GLY A 407 11.98 0.26 1.71
CA GLY A 407 11.31 1.54 1.64
C GLY A 407 10.80 1.89 0.24
N GLY A 408 10.51 3.15 0.05
CA GLY A 408 9.98 3.78 -1.15
C GLY A 408 8.56 4.30 -0.95
N SER A 409 8.42 5.63 -0.97
CA SER A 409 7.13 6.32 -0.88
C SER A 409 7.05 7.43 -1.90
N LYS A 410 5.85 7.78 -2.31
CA LYS A 410 5.57 8.94 -3.16
C LYS A 410 4.56 9.83 -2.48
N VAL A 411 4.74 11.13 -2.55
CA VAL A 411 3.73 12.11 -2.16
C VAL A 411 2.93 12.54 -3.38
N PHE A 412 1.65 12.84 -3.16
CA PHE A 412 0.77 13.38 -4.20
C PHE A 412 0.72 14.90 -4.13
N ASN A 413 1.02 15.57 -5.24
CA ASN A 413 0.54 16.92 -5.46
C ASN A 413 -0.95 16.89 -5.88
N TYR A 414 -1.56 18.04 -6.11
CA TYR A 414 -2.98 18.10 -6.46
C TYR A 414 -3.30 17.39 -7.79
N ALA A 415 -2.41 17.50 -8.79
CA ALA A 415 -2.60 16.83 -10.08
C ALA A 415 -2.55 15.29 -9.95
N ASP A 416 -1.65 14.76 -9.10
CA ASP A 416 -1.61 13.32 -8.82
C ASP A 416 -2.91 12.83 -8.16
N ALA A 417 -3.40 13.57 -7.15
CA ALA A 417 -4.64 13.21 -6.45
C ALA A 417 -5.84 13.22 -7.41
N MET A 418 -5.96 14.26 -8.24
CA MET A 418 -7.03 14.37 -9.24
C MET A 418 -6.98 13.23 -10.26
N GLN A 419 -5.80 12.83 -10.70
CA GLN A 419 -5.59 11.71 -11.60
C GLN A 419 -5.90 10.38 -10.90
N TYR A 420 -5.44 10.20 -9.67
CA TYR A 420 -5.62 8.95 -8.92
C TYR A 420 -7.10 8.61 -8.69
N PHE A 421 -7.93 9.61 -8.43
CA PHE A 421 -9.39 9.47 -8.34
C PHE A 421 -10.11 9.52 -9.70
N GLY A 422 -9.38 9.55 -10.81
CA GLY A 422 -9.94 9.52 -12.16
C GLY A 422 -10.67 10.80 -12.57
N ILE A 423 -10.46 11.92 -11.87
CA ILE A 423 -11.17 13.18 -12.14
C ILE A 423 -10.66 13.81 -13.45
N THR A 424 -9.37 13.66 -13.76
CA THR A 424 -8.73 14.26 -14.94
C THR A 424 -8.64 13.33 -16.15
N ASP A 425 -8.60 12.02 -15.95
CA ASP A 425 -8.40 11.04 -17.04
C ASP A 425 -9.51 9.98 -17.15
N GLY A 426 -10.50 10.01 -16.25
CA GLY A 426 -11.62 9.05 -16.21
C GLY A 426 -11.27 7.68 -15.63
N ASN A 427 -9.98 7.39 -15.33
CA ASN A 427 -9.54 6.12 -14.78
C ASN A 427 -9.38 6.20 -13.26
N ASN A 428 -10.44 5.85 -12.53
CA ASN A 428 -10.44 5.92 -11.07
C ASN A 428 -9.68 4.74 -10.45
N ARG A 429 -8.40 4.97 -10.16
CA ARG A 429 -7.47 3.99 -9.57
C ARG A 429 -7.88 3.60 -8.17
N TYR A 430 -8.30 4.58 -7.37
CA TYR A 430 -8.77 4.35 -6.01
C TYR A 430 -10.00 3.42 -5.98
N LYS A 431 -10.98 3.64 -6.88
CA LYS A 431 -12.17 2.78 -6.98
C LYS A 431 -11.80 1.33 -7.36
N ALA A 432 -10.84 1.15 -8.27
CA ALA A 432 -10.40 -0.18 -8.67
C ALA A 432 -9.76 -0.94 -7.48
N VAL A 433 -8.92 -0.25 -6.68
CA VAL A 433 -8.35 -0.81 -5.45
C VAL A 433 -9.45 -1.15 -4.44
N TYR A 434 -10.31 -0.19 -4.13
CA TYR A 434 -11.41 -0.35 -3.18
C TYR A 434 -12.29 -1.55 -3.51
N ASN A 435 -12.69 -1.67 -4.79
CA ASN A 435 -13.53 -2.77 -5.25
C ASN A 435 -12.81 -4.12 -5.21
N GLN A 436 -11.50 -4.16 -5.53
CA GLN A 436 -10.73 -5.41 -5.46
C GLN A 436 -10.60 -5.89 -4.01
N VAL A 437 -10.29 -4.97 -3.10
CA VAL A 437 -10.21 -5.31 -1.67
C VAL A 437 -11.57 -5.74 -1.14
N SER A 438 -12.66 -5.09 -1.55
CA SER A 438 -14.02 -5.50 -1.17
C SER A 438 -14.34 -6.94 -1.61
N ILE A 439 -13.84 -7.36 -2.79
CA ILE A 439 -13.95 -8.76 -3.26
C ILE A 439 -13.17 -9.69 -2.31
N TYR A 440 -11.92 -9.34 -1.95
CA TYR A 440 -11.13 -10.17 -1.02
C TYR A 440 -11.77 -10.26 0.36
N LEU A 441 -12.28 -9.15 0.89
CA LEU A 441 -12.98 -9.12 2.19
C LEU A 441 -14.24 -9.98 2.18
N THR A 442 -14.92 -10.09 1.05
CA THR A 442 -16.14 -10.90 0.89
C THR A 442 -15.81 -12.37 0.64
N ASP A 443 -14.91 -12.65 -0.31
CA ASP A 443 -14.62 -14.02 -0.77
C ASP A 443 -13.73 -14.81 0.20
N LEU A 444 -12.80 -14.13 0.88
CA LEU A 444 -11.87 -14.72 1.84
C LEU A 444 -12.33 -14.53 3.31
N ASN A 445 -13.38 -13.76 3.49
CA ASN A 445 -14.08 -13.55 4.76
C ASN A 445 -13.19 -13.25 5.99
N PRO A 446 -12.15 -12.40 5.92
CA PRO A 446 -11.33 -12.05 7.06
C PRO A 446 -12.14 -11.37 8.19
N CYS A 447 -13.30 -10.84 7.86
CA CYS A 447 -14.21 -10.20 8.79
C CYS A 447 -15.00 -11.17 9.68
N ASP A 448 -15.15 -12.44 9.31
CA ASP A 448 -15.80 -13.44 10.17
C ASP A 448 -14.95 -13.77 11.40
N PHE A 449 -13.65 -13.51 11.34
CA PHE A 449 -12.75 -13.59 12.48
C PHE A 449 -13.23 -12.72 13.65
N ASN A 450 -13.85 -11.56 13.33
CA ASN A 450 -14.43 -10.62 14.31
C ASN A 450 -15.93 -10.39 14.11
N GLY A 451 -16.60 -11.13 13.23
CA GLY A 451 -18.04 -11.04 12.99
C GLY A 451 -18.53 -9.72 12.36
N THR A 452 -17.63 -8.93 11.77
CA THR A 452 -17.91 -7.52 11.44
C THR A 452 -18.42 -7.27 10.03
N CYS A 453 -18.15 -8.16 9.05
CA CYS A 453 -18.55 -7.93 7.64
C CYS A 453 -19.72 -8.79 7.16
N LYS A 454 -20.48 -9.42 8.06
CA LYS A 454 -21.65 -10.24 7.71
C LYS A 454 -22.72 -9.50 6.89
N ASP A 455 -22.75 -8.17 7.03
CA ASP A 455 -23.70 -7.31 6.31
C ASP A 455 -23.11 -6.73 5.01
N GLY A 456 -21.93 -7.20 4.59
CA GLY A 456 -21.20 -6.71 3.42
C GLY A 456 -20.26 -5.55 3.73
N VAL A 457 -19.44 -5.19 2.73
CA VAL A 457 -18.52 -4.04 2.79
C VAL A 457 -19.28 -2.78 2.38
N VAL A 458 -19.00 -1.65 3.05
CA VAL A 458 -19.58 -0.35 2.66
C VAL A 458 -19.21 -0.06 1.19
N PRO A 459 -20.19 0.25 0.30
CA PRO A 459 -19.90 0.52 -1.11
C PRO A 459 -18.98 1.73 -1.29
N TYR A 460 -18.17 1.73 -2.37
CA TYR A 460 -17.27 2.83 -2.71
C TYR A 460 -17.98 4.19 -2.74
N GLU A 461 -19.17 4.24 -3.32
CA GLU A 461 -19.98 5.45 -3.49
C GLU A 461 -20.39 6.09 -2.16
N ASP A 462 -20.55 5.27 -1.11
CA ASP A 462 -20.88 5.73 0.24
C ASP A 462 -19.62 6.05 1.05
N ALA A 463 -18.51 5.35 0.75
CA ALA A 463 -17.24 5.47 1.46
C ALA A 463 -16.38 6.67 1.02
N VAL A 464 -16.54 7.18 -0.21
CA VAL A 464 -15.65 8.19 -0.80
C VAL A 464 -16.40 9.44 -1.19
N ASN A 465 -15.99 10.58 -0.65
CA ASN A 465 -16.58 11.88 -0.91
C ASN A 465 -15.55 12.83 -1.52
N LEU A 466 -15.57 12.96 -2.84
CA LEU A 466 -14.63 13.81 -3.58
C LEU A 466 -15.04 15.28 -3.66
N TYR A 467 -16.11 15.69 -2.97
CA TYR A 467 -16.55 17.09 -2.93
C TYR A 467 -15.43 18.02 -2.45
N PHE A 468 -14.81 17.70 -1.32
CA PHE A 468 -13.74 18.53 -0.73
C PHE A 468 -12.50 18.60 -1.62
N LEU A 469 -12.09 17.47 -2.22
CA LEU A 469 -10.96 17.45 -3.16
C LEU A 469 -11.23 18.34 -4.37
N LYS A 470 -12.41 18.25 -4.95
CA LYS A 470 -12.83 19.08 -6.10
C LYS A 470 -13.01 20.57 -5.75
N SER A 471 -13.23 20.88 -4.48
CA SER A 471 -13.39 22.25 -3.98
C SER A 471 -12.06 22.95 -3.69
N VAL A 472 -10.92 22.26 -3.81
CA VAL A 472 -9.59 22.88 -3.70
C VAL A 472 -9.37 23.79 -4.91
N THR A 473 -9.13 25.09 -4.66
CA THR A 473 -8.86 26.12 -5.68
C THR A 473 -7.58 26.87 -5.34
N ASP A 474 -7.04 27.63 -6.30
CA ASP A 474 -5.83 28.47 -6.12
C ASP A 474 -4.64 27.69 -5.57
N VAL A 475 -4.41 26.48 -6.09
CA VAL A 475 -3.28 25.62 -5.77
C VAL A 475 -2.39 25.48 -7.00
N ASP A 476 -1.05 25.50 -6.79
CA ASP A 476 -0.14 25.02 -7.82
C ASP A 476 -0.32 23.50 -7.91
N ALA A 477 -1.10 23.08 -8.90
CA ALA A 477 -1.48 21.68 -9.06
C ALA A 477 -0.28 20.75 -9.29
N GLY A 478 0.83 21.28 -9.79
CA GLY A 478 1.95 20.48 -10.27
C GLY A 478 1.62 19.69 -11.53
N VAL A 479 2.36 18.63 -11.77
CA VAL A 479 2.16 17.72 -12.91
C VAL A 479 2.00 16.30 -12.37
N ALA A 480 0.94 15.63 -12.82
CA ALA A 480 0.74 14.23 -12.49
C ALA A 480 1.75 13.34 -13.24
N VAL A 481 2.24 12.31 -12.58
CA VAL A 481 3.14 11.33 -13.18
C VAL A 481 2.38 10.54 -14.25
N LYS A 482 2.90 10.55 -15.48
CA LYS A 482 2.37 9.71 -16.57
C LYS A 482 3.22 8.47 -16.71
N GLN A 483 2.56 7.33 -16.88
CA GLN A 483 3.25 6.07 -17.16
C GLN A 483 3.76 6.06 -18.63
N ASP A 484 5.01 5.67 -18.81
CA ASP A 484 5.62 5.48 -20.15
C ASP A 484 5.50 3.99 -20.55
N TYR A 485 4.81 3.76 -21.67
CA TYR A 485 4.63 2.43 -22.23
C TYR A 485 5.40 2.23 -23.55
N THR A 486 6.38 3.08 -23.86
CA THR A 486 7.17 2.96 -25.11
C THR A 486 8.15 1.78 -25.06
N ALA A 487 8.74 1.51 -23.88
CA ALA A 487 9.70 0.43 -23.70
C ALA A 487 9.02 -0.96 -23.72
N THR A 488 9.69 -1.92 -24.36
CA THR A 488 9.33 -3.34 -24.28
C THR A 488 9.73 -3.89 -22.93
N LYS A 489 8.86 -4.67 -22.32
CA LYS A 489 9.09 -5.36 -21.05
C LYS A 489 9.21 -6.87 -21.31
N THR A 490 10.07 -7.55 -20.58
CA THR A 490 10.35 -8.98 -20.80
C THR A 490 10.28 -9.84 -19.55
N GLU A 491 10.53 -9.27 -18.38
CA GLU A 491 10.46 -9.98 -17.11
C GLU A 491 8.98 -10.26 -16.76
N VAL A 492 8.65 -11.51 -16.52
CA VAL A 492 7.30 -11.91 -16.12
C VAL A 492 7.10 -11.61 -14.64
N MET A 493 6.14 -10.74 -14.33
CA MET A 493 5.68 -10.48 -12.96
C MET A 493 4.61 -11.48 -12.54
N ALA A 494 3.63 -11.72 -13.42
CA ALA A 494 2.53 -12.64 -13.17
C ALA A 494 1.99 -13.22 -14.48
N ASN A 495 1.41 -14.42 -14.39
CA ASN A 495 0.77 -15.10 -15.52
C ASN A 495 -0.51 -15.78 -15.07
N GLY A 496 -1.64 -15.12 -15.27
CA GLY A 496 -2.97 -15.63 -14.93
C GLY A 496 -3.69 -16.26 -16.10
N GLN A 497 -4.47 -17.30 -15.80
CA GLN A 497 -5.35 -17.98 -16.74
C GLN A 497 -6.81 -17.76 -16.34
N TRP A 498 -7.58 -17.11 -17.21
CA TRP A 498 -9.00 -16.81 -16.96
C TRP A 498 -9.91 -17.55 -17.93
N ASN A 499 -10.93 -18.20 -17.40
CA ASN A 499 -11.95 -18.87 -18.19
C ASN A 499 -13.06 -17.88 -18.58
N ILE A 500 -12.75 -17.00 -19.54
CA ILE A 500 -13.74 -16.05 -20.06
C ILE A 500 -14.75 -16.80 -20.95
N ASN A 501 -16.03 -16.67 -20.64
CA ASN A 501 -17.10 -17.28 -21.39
C ASN A 501 -17.40 -16.50 -22.67
N PHE A 502 -17.53 -17.25 -23.77
CA PHE A 502 -17.90 -16.72 -25.09
C PHE A 502 -19.07 -17.48 -25.65
N ALA A 503 -19.87 -16.85 -26.50
CA ALA A 503 -20.89 -17.53 -27.27
C ALA A 503 -20.26 -18.62 -28.14
N THR A 504 -20.99 -19.72 -28.36
CA THR A 504 -20.50 -20.88 -29.13
C THR A 504 -20.08 -20.46 -30.55
N GLY A 505 -18.85 -20.81 -30.94
CA GLY A 505 -18.27 -20.42 -32.23
C GLY A 505 -18.05 -18.94 -32.44
N SER A 506 -18.14 -18.12 -31.39
CA SER A 506 -18.05 -16.66 -31.43
C SER A 506 -16.95 -16.11 -30.49
N ASN A 507 -16.57 -14.86 -30.69
CA ASN A 507 -15.72 -14.09 -29.83
C ASN A 507 -16.53 -13.10 -28.94
N ALA A 508 -17.86 -13.14 -28.98
CA ALA A 508 -18.70 -12.32 -28.11
C ALA A 508 -18.65 -12.85 -26.66
N ILE A 509 -18.23 -11.99 -25.73
CA ILE A 509 -18.15 -12.30 -24.30
C ILE A 509 -19.55 -12.49 -23.71
N GLN A 510 -19.74 -13.49 -22.86
CA GLN A 510 -20.99 -13.79 -22.15
C GLN A 510 -20.74 -14.10 -20.69
N GLY A 511 -21.44 -13.40 -19.77
CA GLY A 511 -21.55 -13.79 -18.37
C GLY A 511 -20.24 -13.88 -17.58
N SER A 512 -19.20 -13.13 -17.95
CA SER A 512 -17.88 -13.11 -17.29
C SER A 512 -17.59 -11.80 -16.56
N ASP A 513 -18.61 -11.08 -16.12
CA ASP A 513 -18.45 -9.73 -15.55
C ASP A 513 -17.53 -9.71 -14.32
N LYS A 514 -17.63 -10.72 -13.44
CA LYS A 514 -16.77 -10.83 -12.24
C LYS A 514 -15.30 -11.01 -12.62
N ASP A 515 -14.99 -11.97 -13.50
CA ASP A 515 -13.60 -12.24 -13.93
C ASP A 515 -12.99 -11.03 -14.66
N LEU A 516 -13.76 -10.40 -15.54
CA LEU A 516 -13.31 -9.22 -16.28
C LEU A 516 -13.10 -8.00 -15.36
N GLN A 517 -13.93 -7.84 -14.32
CA GLN A 517 -13.75 -6.79 -13.34
C GLN A 517 -12.52 -7.06 -12.45
N GLU A 518 -12.28 -8.30 -12.05
CA GLU A 518 -11.05 -8.70 -11.35
C GLU A 518 -9.81 -8.39 -12.18
N ILE A 519 -9.80 -8.81 -13.46
CA ILE A 519 -8.70 -8.49 -14.39
C ILE A 519 -8.50 -6.98 -14.48
N TYR A 520 -9.55 -6.21 -14.70
CA TYR A 520 -9.47 -4.76 -14.79
C TYR A 520 -8.86 -4.14 -13.53
N ASN A 521 -9.35 -4.52 -12.34
CA ASN A 521 -8.87 -4.00 -11.08
C ASN A 521 -7.37 -4.30 -10.86
N LEU A 522 -6.93 -5.54 -11.18
CA LEU A 522 -5.52 -5.92 -11.10
C LEU A 522 -4.65 -5.13 -12.07
N LEU A 523 -5.12 -4.93 -13.31
CA LEU A 523 -4.38 -4.17 -14.32
C LEU A 523 -4.29 -2.68 -13.99
N VAL A 524 -5.30 -2.09 -13.35
CA VAL A 524 -5.24 -0.72 -12.84
C VAL A 524 -4.21 -0.61 -11.72
N GLN A 525 -4.15 -1.58 -10.82
CA GLN A 525 -3.17 -1.58 -9.72
C GLN A 525 -1.74 -1.77 -10.23
N ALA A 526 -1.54 -2.68 -11.20
CA ALA A 526 -0.25 -2.93 -11.85
C ALA A 526 -0.05 -2.05 -13.09
N GLU A 527 -0.39 -0.76 -13.03
CA GLU A 527 -0.45 0.16 -14.17
C GLU A 527 0.85 0.25 -14.97
N GLN A 528 2.03 0.10 -14.33
CA GLN A 528 3.33 0.19 -15.00
C GLN A 528 3.69 -1.03 -15.84
N THR A 529 2.89 -2.10 -15.84
CA THR A 529 3.18 -3.34 -16.58
C THR A 529 2.76 -3.27 -18.04
N LYS A 530 3.50 -3.99 -18.90
CA LYS A 530 3.06 -4.36 -20.25
C LYS A 530 2.30 -5.69 -20.18
N LEU A 531 1.50 -5.95 -21.20
CA LEU A 531 0.56 -7.07 -21.22
C LEU A 531 0.76 -7.94 -22.44
N LYS A 532 0.73 -9.28 -22.23
CA LYS A 532 0.48 -10.26 -23.29
C LYS A 532 -0.87 -10.89 -23.04
N VAL A 533 -1.70 -10.95 -24.08
CA VAL A 533 -3.04 -11.57 -24.01
C VAL A 533 -3.12 -12.65 -25.07
N VAL A 534 -3.32 -13.91 -24.64
CA VAL A 534 -3.31 -15.07 -25.53
C VAL A 534 -4.57 -15.88 -25.33
N GLY A 535 -5.33 -16.06 -26.40
CA GLY A 535 -6.54 -16.88 -26.40
C GLY A 535 -6.27 -18.33 -26.76
N HIS A 536 -7.05 -19.24 -26.19
CA HIS A 536 -6.98 -20.67 -26.43
C HIS A 536 -8.38 -21.26 -26.68
N THR A 537 -8.44 -22.41 -27.37
CA THR A 537 -9.65 -23.21 -27.56
C THR A 537 -9.43 -24.64 -27.05
N ASP A 538 -10.49 -25.38 -26.94
CA ASP A 538 -10.41 -26.84 -26.91
C ASP A 538 -10.07 -27.40 -28.31
N SER A 539 -9.94 -28.75 -28.41
CA SER A 539 -9.57 -29.43 -29.64
C SER A 539 -10.75 -29.69 -30.60
N GLN A 540 -11.95 -29.20 -30.31
CA GLN A 540 -13.11 -29.40 -31.19
C GLN A 540 -13.05 -28.45 -32.40
N GLY A 541 -13.41 -28.97 -33.58
CA GLY A 541 -13.46 -28.21 -34.81
C GLY A 541 -12.15 -28.19 -35.62
N ASN A 542 -12.08 -27.28 -36.59
CA ASN A 542 -10.93 -27.14 -37.47
C ASN A 542 -9.79 -26.37 -36.76
N PRO A 543 -8.54 -26.90 -36.77
CA PRO A 543 -7.41 -26.26 -36.06
C PRO A 543 -7.13 -24.83 -36.52
N GLN A 544 -7.18 -24.54 -37.81
CA GLN A 544 -6.94 -23.21 -38.35
C GLN A 544 -8.04 -22.21 -37.93
N SER A 545 -9.29 -22.66 -37.96
CA SER A 545 -10.42 -21.87 -37.47
C SER A 545 -10.31 -21.61 -35.97
N ASN A 546 -9.80 -22.56 -35.18
CA ASN A 546 -9.56 -22.42 -33.76
C ASN A 546 -8.48 -21.38 -33.45
N VAL A 547 -7.42 -21.26 -34.23
CA VAL A 547 -6.40 -20.19 -34.10
C VAL A 547 -7.05 -18.83 -34.33
N THR A 548 -7.84 -18.69 -35.41
CA THR A 548 -8.54 -17.42 -35.71
C THR A 548 -9.55 -17.05 -34.61
N LEU A 549 -10.36 -18.06 -34.17
CA LEU A 549 -11.33 -17.84 -33.09
C LEU A 549 -10.67 -17.42 -31.77
N SER A 550 -9.61 -18.10 -31.37
CA SER A 550 -8.90 -17.76 -30.12
C SER A 550 -8.27 -16.39 -30.16
N LYS A 551 -7.72 -15.95 -31.30
CA LYS A 551 -7.22 -14.58 -31.49
C LYS A 551 -8.36 -13.56 -31.42
N GLY A 552 -9.51 -13.84 -32.02
CA GLY A 552 -10.71 -13.00 -31.92
C GLY A 552 -11.16 -12.83 -30.46
N ARG A 553 -11.13 -13.89 -29.66
CA ARG A 553 -11.46 -13.86 -28.23
C ARG A 553 -10.47 -13.02 -27.41
N ALA A 554 -9.17 -13.16 -27.66
CA ALA A 554 -8.16 -12.30 -27.04
C ALA A 554 -8.39 -10.81 -27.37
N ASN A 555 -8.72 -10.51 -28.64
CA ASN A 555 -9.06 -9.14 -29.05
C ASN A 555 -10.29 -8.60 -28.33
N SER A 556 -11.34 -9.41 -28.14
CA SER A 556 -12.56 -8.96 -27.42
C SER A 556 -12.26 -8.63 -25.95
N VAL A 557 -11.38 -9.38 -25.28
CA VAL A 557 -10.90 -9.05 -23.93
C VAL A 557 -10.11 -7.74 -23.93
N VAL A 558 -9.21 -7.54 -24.89
CA VAL A 558 -8.44 -6.30 -25.03
C VAL A 558 -9.36 -5.10 -25.28
N GLU A 559 -10.36 -5.24 -26.15
CA GLU A 559 -11.35 -4.21 -26.44
C GLU A 559 -12.15 -3.84 -25.17
N TYR A 560 -12.63 -4.84 -24.43
CA TYR A 560 -13.33 -4.61 -23.16
C TYR A 560 -12.44 -3.80 -22.19
N LEU A 561 -11.20 -4.21 -21.99
CA LEU A 561 -10.26 -3.56 -21.06
C LEU A 561 -9.91 -2.14 -21.51
N THR A 562 -9.72 -1.93 -22.82
CA THR A 562 -9.44 -0.60 -23.39
C THR A 562 -10.64 0.34 -23.23
N ASN A 563 -11.85 -0.14 -23.45
CA ASN A 563 -13.08 0.62 -23.23
C ASN A 563 -13.29 1.00 -21.75
N LYS A 564 -12.71 0.22 -20.83
CA LYS A 564 -12.68 0.52 -19.39
C LYS A 564 -11.54 1.49 -18.98
N GLY A 565 -10.65 1.87 -19.91
CA GLY A 565 -9.57 2.84 -19.65
C GLY A 565 -8.15 2.25 -19.54
N ILE A 566 -7.96 0.94 -19.77
CA ILE A 566 -6.60 0.37 -19.86
C ILE A 566 -5.96 0.87 -21.16
N ALA A 567 -4.79 1.53 -21.05
CA ALA A 567 -4.11 2.11 -22.19
C ALA A 567 -3.75 1.05 -23.23
N SER A 568 -4.16 1.26 -24.50
CA SER A 568 -3.90 0.31 -25.60
C SER A 568 -2.39 0.06 -25.81
N SER A 569 -1.55 1.04 -25.50
CA SER A 569 -0.08 0.93 -25.57
C SER A 569 0.52 -0.06 -24.56
N ARG A 570 -0.23 -0.52 -23.57
CA ARG A 570 0.21 -1.58 -22.65
C ARG A 570 0.19 -2.96 -23.31
N PHE A 571 -0.67 -3.21 -24.29
CA PHE A 571 -0.80 -4.53 -24.93
C PHE A 571 0.38 -4.77 -25.91
N GLN A 572 1.42 -5.43 -25.42
CA GLN A 572 2.64 -5.72 -26.16
C GLN A 572 2.46 -6.88 -27.14
N LEU A 573 1.58 -7.85 -26.78
CA LEU A 573 1.23 -8.98 -27.63
C LEU A 573 -0.26 -9.35 -27.43
N VAL A 574 -0.96 -9.52 -28.56
CA VAL A 574 -2.32 -10.12 -28.57
C VAL A 574 -2.32 -11.23 -29.62
N ASP A 575 -2.54 -12.50 -29.18
CA ASP A 575 -2.40 -13.66 -30.06
C ASP A 575 -3.44 -14.74 -29.75
N GLY A 576 -3.56 -15.73 -30.64
CA GLY A 576 -4.40 -16.90 -30.50
C GLY A 576 -3.64 -18.17 -30.84
N LYS A 577 -3.67 -19.17 -29.97
CA LYS A 577 -2.97 -20.46 -30.11
C LYS A 577 -3.89 -21.59 -30.51
N GLY A 578 -5.21 -21.34 -30.65
CA GLY A 578 -6.17 -22.41 -30.89
C GLY A 578 -6.04 -23.48 -29.80
N SER A 579 -6.02 -24.73 -30.20
CA SER A 579 -5.89 -25.91 -29.32
C SER A 579 -4.43 -26.40 -29.14
N ASN A 580 -3.42 -25.63 -29.56
CA ASN A 580 -2.03 -26.08 -29.60
C ASN A 580 -1.36 -26.14 -28.21
N GLU A 581 -1.89 -25.43 -27.22
CA GLU A 581 -1.33 -25.35 -25.86
C GLU A 581 -2.39 -25.74 -24.83
N PRO A 582 -2.81 -27.05 -24.77
CA PRO A 582 -3.81 -27.50 -23.82
C PRO A 582 -3.23 -27.55 -22.39
N VAL A 583 -4.02 -27.13 -21.38
CA VAL A 583 -3.70 -27.23 -19.95
C VAL A 583 -4.45 -28.38 -19.26
N ALA A 584 -5.38 -29.02 -19.98
CA ALA A 584 -6.17 -30.15 -19.47
C ALA A 584 -6.53 -31.15 -20.61
N ASP A 585 -7.00 -32.32 -20.22
CA ASP A 585 -7.38 -33.38 -21.20
C ASP A 585 -8.60 -32.98 -22.03
N ASN A 586 -8.40 -32.82 -23.34
CA ASN A 586 -9.46 -32.52 -24.31
C ASN A 586 -10.51 -33.63 -24.49
N LYS A 587 -10.27 -34.83 -23.97
CA LYS A 587 -11.23 -35.94 -24.05
C LYS A 587 -12.43 -35.72 -23.13
N THR A 588 -12.25 -34.99 -22.02
CA THR A 588 -13.33 -34.70 -21.06
C THR A 588 -13.91 -33.31 -21.28
N GLU A 589 -15.21 -33.11 -20.99
CA GLU A 589 -15.82 -31.79 -21.08
C GLU A 589 -15.21 -30.81 -20.07
N SER A 590 -14.92 -31.27 -18.86
CA SER A 590 -14.25 -30.48 -17.84
C SER A 590 -12.86 -30.01 -18.30
N GLY A 591 -12.09 -30.89 -18.96
CA GLY A 591 -10.79 -30.54 -19.52
C GLY A 591 -10.90 -29.55 -20.69
N ARG A 592 -11.86 -29.77 -21.60
CA ARG A 592 -12.15 -28.82 -22.69
C ARG A 592 -12.54 -27.45 -22.17
N ALA A 593 -13.37 -27.39 -21.13
CA ALA A 593 -13.74 -26.12 -20.48
C ALA A 593 -12.51 -25.35 -19.96
N LYS A 594 -11.54 -26.03 -19.34
CA LYS A 594 -10.27 -25.43 -18.89
C LYS A 594 -9.40 -24.97 -20.07
N ASN A 595 -9.48 -25.65 -21.22
CA ASN A 595 -8.70 -25.25 -22.40
C ASN A 595 -9.30 -24.04 -23.13
N ARG A 596 -10.60 -23.77 -22.99
CA ARG A 596 -11.26 -22.55 -23.49
C ARG A 596 -10.97 -21.37 -22.51
N ARG A 597 -9.80 -20.74 -22.66
CA ARG A 597 -9.29 -19.73 -21.74
C ARG A 597 -8.61 -18.57 -22.45
N VAL A 598 -8.38 -17.52 -21.70
CA VAL A 598 -7.49 -16.40 -22.06
C VAL A 598 -6.39 -16.28 -21.01
N ASP A 599 -5.14 -16.34 -21.45
CA ASP A 599 -3.98 -16.14 -20.61
C ASP A 599 -3.56 -14.66 -20.66
N ILE A 600 -3.35 -14.04 -19.50
CA ILE A 600 -2.87 -12.66 -19.40
C ILE A 600 -1.57 -12.69 -18.61
N THR A 601 -0.49 -12.25 -19.26
CA THR A 601 0.83 -12.12 -18.65
C THR A 601 1.14 -10.65 -18.40
N LEU A 602 1.50 -10.31 -17.17
CA LEU A 602 1.99 -9.00 -16.77
C LEU A 602 3.52 -9.00 -16.86
N LEU A 603 4.08 -8.01 -17.56
CA LEU A 603 5.51 -7.87 -17.80
C LEU A 603 6.03 -6.58 -17.16
N LYS A 604 7.19 -6.65 -16.47
CA LYS A 604 7.89 -5.53 -15.86
C LYS A 604 9.31 -5.33 -16.38
#